data_620d3cd6ba324bc40ca980d9714bb0c2
#
_entry.id   620d3cd6ba324bc40ca980d9714bb0c2
#
_cell.length_a   1.000
_cell.length_b   1.000
_cell.length_c   1.000
_cell.angle_alpha   90.00
_cell.angle_beta   90.00
_cell.angle_gamma   90.00
#
_symmetry.space_group_name_H-M   'P 1'
#
loop_
_entity.id
_entity.type
_entity.pdbx_description
1 polymer ?
#
loop_
_entity_poly.entity_id
_entity_poly.type
_entity_poly.pdbx_seq_one_letter_code
_entity_poly.pdbx_strand_id
1 'polypeptide(L)'
;MVLLPEKEKRKKEGKKVHILKKFIPYYSPYKVVFFLDLICAAVISLIDLAYPQILRTMTKTIFAGSSSVILKALLPIGVALLVMYIIQGLCKYYVSYQGHMMGANMERDMRQQLFDHYEKLSFSYYDQNNSGQMMSKLVSDLFDISEMAHHGPENLFISLIKIIGSFVFLFMINRKLAVPLLVLVFFMILFSYGQNRKMQATFLDNRQKIGDINSSLQDTLAGIRVVQSFANEEIERKKFKHSNHNFLVSKDANYHCMGTFMSGNLFFQGLMYLVTLVFGGFLIAKGQMEVADLAMYALYIGIFISPIQILVELTEMMQKGLSGFRRFLAVVETEPDIVDQKDAKPLEQVQGTVDYENVSFHYSDDDTLVLSDVSFRIEAGKSVALVGPSGSGKTTICSLLPRFYDVTGGRILIDGKDIRSLTLESLRNRIGLVQQDVYLFCGSIRENIAYGKPD
;
A
#
# COMPACT_ATOMS: atom_id res chain seq x y z
N MET A 1 15.45 20.96 13.32
CA MET A 1 14.34 20.20 13.91
C MET A 1 13.16 21.16 14.06
N VAL A 2 12.33 21.29 13.02
CA VAL A 2 11.12 22.14 13.10
C VAL A 2 10.04 21.29 13.76
N LEU A 3 9.76 21.56 15.01
CA LEU A 3 8.61 20.99 15.70
C LEU A 3 7.34 21.56 15.07
N LEU A 4 6.60 20.75 14.38
CA LEU A 4 5.28 21.13 13.89
C LEU A 4 4.41 21.61 15.07
N PRO A 5 3.66 22.72 14.92
CA PRO A 5 2.78 23.21 15.96
C PRO A 5 1.80 22.13 16.42
N GLU A 6 1.50 22.09 17.72
CA GLU A 6 0.64 21.04 18.32
C GLU A 6 -0.73 20.89 17.65
N LYS A 7 -1.28 21.98 17.11
CA LYS A 7 -2.53 21.97 16.32
C LYS A 7 -2.40 21.16 15.01
N GLU A 8 -1.26 21.24 14.34
CA GLU A 8 -1.01 20.45 13.12
C GLU A 8 -0.75 18.97 13.43
N LYS A 9 -0.09 18.65 14.55
CA LYS A 9 0.06 17.27 15.02
C LYS A 9 -1.29 16.63 15.31
N ARG A 10 -2.17 17.29 16.07
CA ARG A 10 -3.53 16.81 16.38
C ARG A 10 -4.39 16.67 15.12
N LYS A 11 -4.25 17.57 14.14
CA LYS A 11 -4.98 17.49 12.86
C LYS A 11 -4.49 16.33 12.00
N LYS A 12 -3.18 16.02 11.99
CA LYS A 12 -2.60 14.85 11.31
C LYS A 12 -2.96 13.53 12.01
N GLU A 13 -2.99 13.49 13.34
CA GLU A 13 -3.41 12.33 14.11
C GLU A 13 -4.90 12.06 13.94
N GLY A 14 -5.76 13.07 13.99
CA GLY A 14 -7.19 12.94 13.74
C GLY A 14 -7.50 12.41 12.33
N LYS A 15 -6.76 12.85 11.30
CA LYS A 15 -6.87 12.31 9.94
C LYS A 15 -6.41 10.84 9.85
N LYS A 16 -5.35 10.44 10.56
CA LYS A 16 -4.89 9.03 10.58
C LYS A 16 -5.92 8.10 11.24
N VAL A 17 -6.49 8.51 12.38
CA VAL A 17 -7.52 7.73 13.09
C VAL A 17 -8.77 7.56 12.23
N HIS A 18 -9.17 8.60 11.49
CA HIS A 18 -10.32 8.54 10.58
C HIS A 18 -10.09 7.55 9.43
N ILE A 19 -8.87 7.48 8.88
CA ILE A 19 -8.50 6.56 7.80
C ILE A 19 -8.51 5.11 8.30
N LEU A 20 -7.94 4.84 9.48
CA LEU A 20 -7.95 3.50 10.07
C LEU A 20 -9.39 3.01 10.33
N LYS A 21 -10.29 3.89 10.79
CA LYS A 21 -11.72 3.54 10.97
C LYS A 21 -12.39 3.13 9.65
N LYS A 22 -12.03 3.77 8.53
CA LYS A 22 -12.54 3.40 7.20
C LYS A 22 -11.90 2.11 6.66
N PHE A 23 -10.74 1.72 7.18
CA PHE A 23 -10.05 0.50 6.76
C PHE A 23 -10.58 -0.77 7.45
N ILE A 24 -10.93 -0.68 8.74
CA ILE A 24 -11.41 -1.81 9.55
C ILE A 24 -12.55 -2.62 8.86
N PRO A 25 -13.56 -2.00 8.22
CA PRO A 25 -14.65 -2.74 7.57
C PRO A 25 -14.18 -3.73 6.49
N TYR A 26 -13.03 -3.52 5.86
CA TYR A 26 -12.48 -4.44 4.86
C TYR A 26 -12.05 -5.79 5.44
N TYR A 27 -11.81 -5.88 6.77
CA TYR A 27 -11.60 -7.17 7.44
C TYR A 27 -12.89 -7.96 7.69
N SER A 28 -14.06 -7.34 7.59
CA SER A 28 -15.34 -7.97 7.96
C SER A 28 -15.59 -9.33 7.28
N PRO A 29 -15.32 -9.48 5.95
CA PRO A 29 -15.47 -10.79 5.28
C PRO A 29 -14.45 -11.82 5.76
N TYR A 30 -13.32 -11.39 6.28
CA TYR A 30 -12.14 -12.21 6.59
C TYR A 30 -11.89 -12.36 8.09
N LYS A 31 -12.80 -11.90 8.95
CA LYS A 31 -12.62 -11.85 10.41
C LYS A 31 -12.22 -13.19 11.03
N VAL A 32 -12.75 -14.30 10.53
CA VAL A 32 -12.42 -15.64 11.07
C VAL A 32 -10.98 -15.99 10.78
N VAL A 33 -10.53 -15.79 9.53
CA VAL A 33 -9.14 -16.05 9.12
C VAL A 33 -8.20 -15.15 9.91
N PHE A 34 -8.52 -13.86 10.04
CA PHE A 34 -7.75 -12.88 10.80
C PHE A 34 -7.54 -13.26 12.27
N PHE A 35 -8.62 -13.63 12.97
CA PHE A 35 -8.50 -14.02 14.38
C PHE A 35 -7.78 -15.36 14.56
N LEU A 36 -7.99 -16.33 13.66
CA LEU A 36 -7.24 -17.60 13.68
C LEU A 36 -5.75 -17.38 13.41
N ASP A 37 -5.41 -16.45 12.51
CA ASP A 37 -4.04 -16.02 12.23
C ASP A 37 -3.36 -15.47 13.49
N LEU A 38 -4.02 -14.56 14.21
CA LEU A 38 -3.51 -14.02 15.47
C LEU A 38 -3.40 -15.08 16.56
N ILE A 39 -4.33 -16.03 16.63
CA ILE A 39 -4.25 -17.17 17.59
C ILE A 39 -3.05 -18.05 17.26
N CYS A 40 -2.86 -18.41 16.00
CA CYS A 40 -1.70 -19.18 15.56
C CYS A 40 -0.38 -18.42 15.85
N ALA A 41 -0.33 -17.13 15.59
CA ALA A 41 0.80 -16.26 15.89
C ALA A 41 1.09 -16.21 17.41
N ALA A 42 0.04 -16.15 18.25
CA ALA A 42 0.18 -16.25 19.70
C ALA A 42 0.75 -17.61 20.13
N VAL A 43 0.24 -18.70 19.60
CA VAL A 43 0.73 -20.07 19.90
C VAL A 43 2.21 -20.20 19.54
N ILE A 44 2.61 -19.76 18.35
CA ILE A 44 4.03 -19.74 17.93
C ILE A 44 4.88 -18.97 18.95
N SER A 45 4.44 -17.75 19.30
CA SER A 45 5.17 -16.88 20.22
C SER A 45 5.27 -17.46 21.62
N LEU A 46 4.20 -18.10 22.12
CA LEU A 46 4.19 -18.75 23.43
C LEU A 46 5.11 -20.00 23.47
N ILE A 47 5.18 -20.77 22.38
CA ILE A 47 6.10 -21.90 22.25
C ILE A 47 7.54 -21.40 22.28
N ASP A 48 7.86 -20.35 21.54
CA ASP A 48 9.20 -19.73 21.56
C ASP A 48 9.60 -19.27 22.96
N LEU A 49 8.65 -18.68 23.70
CA LEU A 49 8.90 -18.23 25.09
C LEU A 49 8.96 -19.38 26.11
N ALA A 50 8.26 -20.48 25.86
CA ALA A 50 8.24 -21.64 26.75
C ALA A 50 9.53 -22.47 26.66
N TYR A 51 10.15 -22.55 25.47
CA TYR A 51 11.33 -23.36 25.24
C TYR A 51 12.49 -23.07 26.24
N PRO A 52 12.92 -21.81 26.49
CA PRO A 52 13.93 -21.53 27.49
C PRO A 52 13.53 -21.98 28.91
N GLN A 53 12.25 -21.89 29.29
CA GLN A 53 11.81 -22.33 30.61
C GLN A 53 11.85 -23.86 30.75
N ILE A 54 11.49 -24.59 29.71
CA ILE A 54 11.63 -26.05 29.68
C ILE A 54 13.12 -26.43 29.85
N LEU A 55 14.00 -25.80 29.08
CA LEU A 55 15.45 -26.03 29.19
C LEU A 55 15.98 -25.69 30.59
N ARG A 56 15.52 -24.59 31.20
CA ARG A 56 15.85 -24.20 32.58
C ARG A 56 15.45 -25.30 33.57
N THR A 57 14.22 -25.80 33.47
CA THR A 57 13.70 -26.83 34.36
C THR A 57 14.48 -28.13 34.17
N MET A 58 14.77 -28.53 32.94
CA MET A 58 15.60 -29.68 32.65
C MET A 58 16.98 -29.58 33.31
N THR A 59 17.64 -28.41 33.11
CA THR A 59 19.01 -28.23 33.63
C THR A 59 19.05 -28.17 35.16
N LYS A 60 18.11 -27.49 35.80
CA LYS A 60 18.11 -27.29 37.27
C LYS A 60 17.59 -28.52 38.04
N THR A 61 16.59 -29.20 37.48
CA THR A 61 15.88 -30.23 38.27
C THR A 61 16.19 -31.62 37.78
N ILE A 62 16.18 -31.85 36.44
CA ILE A 62 16.29 -33.18 35.89
C ILE A 62 17.74 -33.62 35.75
N PHE A 63 18.57 -32.78 35.11
CA PHE A 63 19.98 -33.11 34.87
C PHE A 63 20.87 -33.04 36.17
N ALA A 64 20.37 -32.43 37.20
CA ALA A 64 20.98 -32.45 38.54
C ALA A 64 20.62 -33.75 39.33
N GLY A 65 19.69 -34.54 38.83
CA GLY A 65 19.25 -35.80 39.45
C GLY A 65 20.12 -36.99 39.10
N SER A 66 19.72 -38.20 39.60
CA SER A 66 20.40 -39.47 39.27
C SER A 66 20.17 -39.86 37.81
N SER A 67 21.05 -40.66 37.22
CA SER A 67 20.95 -41.19 35.84
C SER A 67 19.60 -41.83 35.55
N SER A 68 18.99 -42.47 36.53
CA SER A 68 17.68 -43.12 36.37
C SER A 68 16.53 -42.07 36.20
N VAL A 69 16.63 -40.95 36.91
CA VAL A 69 15.68 -39.81 36.80
C VAL A 69 15.81 -39.14 35.44
N ILE A 70 17.05 -38.89 35.01
CA ILE A 70 17.35 -38.29 33.71
C ILE A 70 16.76 -39.16 32.58
N LEU A 71 17.10 -40.46 32.55
CA LEU A 71 16.64 -41.37 31.50
C LEU A 71 15.11 -41.50 31.43
N LYS A 72 14.44 -41.54 32.60
CA LYS A 72 12.96 -41.59 32.65
C LYS A 72 12.29 -40.30 32.13
N ALA A 73 12.92 -39.12 32.32
CA ALA A 73 12.38 -37.84 31.91
C ALA A 73 12.62 -37.51 30.43
N LEU A 74 13.70 -38.04 29.81
CA LEU A 74 14.09 -37.67 28.45
C LEU A 74 13.01 -37.97 27.41
N LEU A 75 12.41 -39.17 27.46
CA LEU A 75 11.42 -39.58 26.46
C LEU A 75 10.13 -38.75 26.54
N PRO A 76 9.49 -38.57 27.72
CA PRO A 76 8.30 -37.72 27.83
C PRO A 76 8.54 -36.27 27.40
N ILE A 77 9.68 -35.69 27.77
CA ILE A 77 10.02 -34.32 27.41
C ILE A 77 10.31 -34.23 25.90
N GLY A 78 11.03 -35.21 25.35
CA GLY A 78 11.27 -35.29 23.91
C GLY A 78 9.96 -35.33 23.09
N VAL A 79 9.02 -36.18 23.54
CA VAL A 79 7.70 -36.27 22.93
C VAL A 79 6.92 -34.96 23.06
N ALA A 80 6.93 -34.34 24.25
CA ALA A 80 6.27 -33.04 24.45
C ALA A 80 6.85 -31.95 23.56
N LEU A 81 8.17 -31.83 23.43
CA LEU A 81 8.83 -30.88 22.54
C LEU A 81 8.49 -31.20 21.06
N LEU A 82 8.47 -32.47 20.65
CA LEU A 82 8.08 -32.86 19.30
C LEU A 82 6.65 -32.41 18.99
N VAL A 83 5.71 -32.62 19.90
CA VAL A 83 4.31 -32.18 19.75
C VAL A 83 4.24 -30.65 19.66
N MET A 84 4.97 -29.94 20.52
CA MET A 84 5.05 -28.46 20.45
C MET A 84 5.55 -27.98 19.09
N TYR A 85 6.61 -28.58 18.54
CA TYR A 85 7.13 -28.19 17.23
C TYR A 85 6.20 -28.56 16.06
N ILE A 86 5.47 -29.68 16.17
CA ILE A 86 4.42 -30.02 15.19
C ILE A 86 3.33 -28.96 15.21
N ILE A 87 2.82 -28.58 16.39
CA ILE A 87 1.81 -27.53 16.54
C ILE A 87 2.34 -26.18 15.99
N GLN A 88 3.57 -25.82 16.34
CA GLN A 88 4.21 -24.61 15.84
C GLN A 88 4.33 -24.62 14.32
N GLY A 89 4.71 -25.74 13.72
CA GLY A 89 4.80 -25.91 12.26
C GLY A 89 3.44 -25.76 11.58
N LEU A 90 2.38 -26.36 12.15
CA LEU A 90 1.02 -26.22 11.63
C LEU A 90 0.51 -24.79 11.74
N CYS A 91 0.74 -24.13 12.88
CA CYS A 91 0.39 -22.72 13.06
C CYS A 91 1.18 -21.83 12.09
N LYS A 92 2.49 -22.10 11.89
CA LYS A 92 3.30 -21.33 10.94
C LYS A 92 2.82 -21.53 9.50
N TYR A 93 2.44 -22.74 9.13
CA TYR A 93 1.83 -23.01 7.83
C TYR A 93 0.53 -22.21 7.65
N TYR A 94 -0.35 -22.20 8.67
CA TYR A 94 -1.60 -21.44 8.62
C TYR A 94 -1.34 -19.95 8.44
N VAL A 95 -0.49 -19.33 9.24
CA VAL A 95 -0.11 -17.92 9.17
C VAL A 95 0.49 -17.59 7.79
N SER A 96 1.44 -18.41 7.32
CA SER A 96 2.12 -18.16 6.05
C SER A 96 1.22 -18.38 4.83
N TYR A 97 0.22 -19.23 4.90
CA TYR A 97 -0.68 -19.52 3.79
C TYR A 97 -1.97 -18.69 3.88
N GLN A 98 -2.75 -18.91 4.93
CA GLN A 98 -4.08 -18.30 5.06
C GLN A 98 -4.01 -16.78 5.34
N GLY A 99 -2.99 -16.33 6.09
CA GLY A 99 -2.76 -14.92 6.31
C GLY A 99 -2.46 -14.17 5.01
N HIS A 100 -1.52 -14.67 4.19
CA HIS A 100 -1.24 -14.07 2.87
C HIS A 100 -2.43 -14.17 1.93
N MET A 101 -3.17 -15.29 1.93
CA MET A 101 -4.39 -15.43 1.13
C MET A 101 -5.49 -14.45 1.55
N MET A 102 -5.58 -14.14 2.84
CA MET A 102 -6.46 -13.08 3.33
C MET A 102 -6.09 -11.71 2.72
N GLY A 103 -4.81 -11.34 2.76
CA GLY A 103 -4.30 -10.13 2.12
C GLY A 103 -4.61 -10.09 0.62
N ALA A 104 -4.33 -11.18 -0.10
CA ALA A 104 -4.58 -11.29 -1.53
C ALA A 104 -6.09 -11.21 -1.89
N ASN A 105 -6.95 -11.78 -1.07
CA ASN A 105 -8.39 -11.67 -1.27
C ASN A 105 -8.90 -10.25 -0.99
N MET A 106 -8.39 -9.57 0.04
CA MET A 106 -8.69 -8.16 0.29
C MET A 106 -8.24 -7.28 -0.90
N GLU A 107 -7.04 -7.53 -1.43
CA GLU A 107 -6.51 -6.85 -2.61
C GLU A 107 -7.41 -7.06 -3.82
N ARG A 108 -7.84 -8.30 -4.07
CA ARG A 108 -8.78 -8.63 -5.15
C ARG A 108 -10.09 -7.85 -5.01
N ASP A 109 -10.70 -7.86 -3.83
CA ASP A 109 -12.00 -7.22 -3.60
C ASP A 109 -11.89 -5.69 -3.72
N MET A 110 -10.81 -5.11 -3.20
CA MET A 110 -10.54 -3.68 -3.36
C MET A 110 -10.24 -3.31 -4.81
N ARG A 111 -9.54 -4.17 -5.55
CA ARG A 111 -9.28 -3.96 -6.99
C ARG A 111 -10.56 -3.96 -7.79
N GLN A 112 -11.45 -4.92 -7.52
CA GLN A 112 -12.76 -4.98 -8.16
C GLN A 112 -13.58 -3.73 -7.84
N GLN A 113 -13.66 -3.34 -6.56
CA GLN A 113 -14.37 -2.12 -6.15
C GLN A 113 -13.83 -0.87 -6.85
N LEU A 114 -12.52 -0.75 -6.97
CA LEU A 114 -11.87 0.40 -7.61
C LEU A 114 -12.12 0.41 -9.12
N PHE A 115 -12.06 -0.75 -9.76
CA PHE A 115 -12.37 -0.91 -11.18
C PHE A 115 -13.83 -0.58 -11.49
N ASP A 116 -14.77 -1.17 -10.73
CA ASP A 116 -16.22 -0.90 -10.87
C ASP A 116 -16.55 0.58 -10.65
N HIS A 117 -15.75 1.26 -9.82
CA HIS A 117 -15.92 2.67 -9.58
C HIS A 117 -15.35 3.53 -10.73
N TYR A 118 -14.19 3.15 -11.28
CA TYR A 118 -13.65 3.80 -12.47
C TYR A 118 -14.65 3.75 -13.63
N GLU A 119 -15.29 2.62 -13.89
CA GLU A 119 -16.30 2.48 -14.97
C GLU A 119 -17.49 3.44 -14.82
N LYS A 120 -17.74 3.98 -13.62
CA LYS A 120 -18.81 4.94 -13.34
C LYS A 120 -18.40 6.39 -13.45
N LEU A 121 -17.09 6.68 -13.43
CA LEU A 121 -16.58 8.05 -13.44
C LEU A 121 -16.77 8.69 -14.82
N SER A 122 -17.01 10.01 -14.83
CA SER A 122 -17.21 10.80 -16.04
C SER A 122 -15.90 11.07 -16.79
N PHE A 123 -16.00 11.48 -18.03
CA PHE A 123 -14.83 11.81 -18.87
C PHE A 123 -13.99 12.94 -18.26
N SER A 124 -14.60 13.89 -17.55
CA SER A 124 -13.90 14.96 -16.83
C SER A 124 -12.85 14.42 -15.83
N TYR A 125 -13.12 13.29 -15.20
CA TYR A 125 -12.14 12.63 -14.33
C TYR A 125 -10.94 12.08 -15.11
N TYR A 126 -11.19 11.47 -16.27
CA TYR A 126 -10.14 10.89 -17.12
C TYR A 126 -9.27 11.96 -17.79
N ASP A 127 -9.84 13.11 -18.13
CA ASP A 127 -9.10 14.25 -18.67
C ASP A 127 -8.08 14.81 -17.65
N GLN A 128 -8.45 14.81 -16.37
CA GLN A 128 -7.62 15.33 -15.28
C GLN A 128 -6.63 14.30 -14.71
N ASN A 129 -6.80 13.01 -14.98
CA ASN A 129 -6.02 11.93 -14.39
C ASN A 129 -5.29 11.10 -15.45
N ASN A 130 -3.99 10.93 -15.27
CA ASN A 130 -3.17 10.11 -16.16
C ASN A 130 -3.45 8.61 -15.95
N SER A 131 -3.64 7.85 -17.04
CA SER A 131 -3.87 6.41 -17.02
C SER A 131 -2.80 5.63 -16.25
N GLY A 132 -1.52 6.04 -16.35
CA GLY A 132 -0.43 5.43 -15.60
C GLY A 132 -0.57 5.58 -14.08
N GLN A 133 -1.09 6.72 -13.61
CA GLN A 133 -1.38 6.91 -12.19
C GLN A 133 -2.57 6.06 -11.72
N MET A 134 -3.60 5.91 -12.57
CA MET A 134 -4.74 5.04 -12.28
C MET A 134 -4.32 3.57 -12.20
N MET A 135 -3.49 3.11 -13.14
CA MET A 135 -2.89 1.76 -13.11
C MET A 135 -2.05 1.53 -11.86
N SER A 136 -1.25 2.52 -11.44
CA SER A 136 -0.47 2.43 -10.19
C SER A 136 -1.35 2.24 -8.96
N LYS A 137 -2.53 2.88 -8.91
CA LYS A 137 -3.50 2.70 -7.81
C LYS A 137 -4.10 1.29 -7.81
N LEU A 138 -4.37 0.69 -9.00
CA LEU A 138 -4.94 -0.65 -9.15
C LEU A 138 -3.93 -1.78 -8.85
N VAL A 139 -2.64 -1.52 -8.95
CA VAL A 139 -1.58 -2.53 -8.80
C VAL A 139 -0.73 -2.26 -7.57
N SER A 140 0.10 -1.20 -7.60
CA SER A 140 1.10 -0.98 -6.56
C SER A 140 0.51 -0.54 -5.22
N ASP A 141 -0.49 0.36 -5.25
CA ASP A 141 -1.11 0.84 -4.02
C ASP A 141 -1.89 -0.26 -3.30
N LEU A 142 -2.60 -1.10 -4.04
CA LEU A 142 -3.36 -2.21 -3.46
C LEU A 142 -2.45 -3.28 -2.89
N PHE A 143 -1.31 -3.56 -3.53
CA PHE A 143 -0.28 -4.43 -2.98
C PHE A 143 0.25 -3.90 -1.63
N ASP A 144 0.64 -2.61 -1.57
CA ASP A 144 1.09 -2.00 -0.31
C ASP A 144 0.01 -2.02 0.79
N ILE A 145 -1.25 -1.90 0.43
CA ILE A 145 -2.40 -2.02 1.35
C ILE A 145 -2.55 -3.45 1.86
N SER A 146 -2.46 -4.44 0.98
CA SER A 146 -2.55 -5.86 1.30
C SER A 146 -1.45 -6.29 2.26
N GLU A 147 -0.19 -5.90 1.99
CA GLU A 147 0.95 -6.15 2.88
C GLU A 147 0.74 -5.53 4.27
N MET A 148 0.29 -4.29 4.31
CA MET A 148 -0.05 -3.62 5.58
C MET A 148 -1.18 -4.34 6.33
N ALA A 149 -2.21 -4.80 5.61
CA ALA A 149 -3.38 -5.43 6.18
C ALA A 149 -3.04 -6.77 6.86
N HIS A 150 -2.16 -7.55 6.24
CA HIS A 150 -1.75 -8.85 6.75
C HIS A 150 -0.62 -8.71 7.78
N HIS A 151 0.53 -8.22 7.36
CA HIS A 151 1.72 -8.17 8.21
C HIS A 151 1.67 -7.11 9.31
N GLY A 152 0.85 -6.05 9.15
CA GLY A 152 0.75 -4.98 10.13
C GLY A 152 0.32 -5.47 11.51
N PRO A 153 -0.89 -5.99 11.65
CA PRO A 153 -1.41 -6.52 12.91
C PRO A 153 -0.64 -7.75 13.41
N GLU A 154 -0.28 -8.69 12.53
CA GLU A 154 0.48 -9.90 12.85
C GLU A 154 1.81 -9.56 13.51
N ASN A 155 2.66 -8.78 12.83
CA ASN A 155 4.00 -8.45 13.32
C ASN A 155 3.97 -7.62 14.62
N LEU A 156 3.00 -6.70 14.73
CA LEU A 156 2.78 -5.94 15.96
C LEU A 156 2.43 -6.88 17.12
N PHE A 157 1.52 -7.81 16.90
CA PHE A 157 1.04 -8.74 17.91
C PHE A 157 2.13 -9.72 18.35
N ILE A 158 2.84 -10.37 17.41
CA ILE A 158 3.97 -11.25 17.69
C ILE A 158 5.07 -10.51 18.47
N SER A 159 5.42 -9.29 18.02
CA SER A 159 6.48 -8.51 18.64
C SER A 159 6.15 -8.14 20.09
N LEU A 160 4.92 -7.72 20.34
CA LEU A 160 4.47 -7.40 21.70
C LEU A 160 4.52 -8.62 22.62
N ILE A 161 4.02 -9.77 22.18
CA ILE A 161 4.03 -11.01 22.98
C ILE A 161 5.49 -11.42 23.29
N LYS A 162 6.36 -11.45 22.27
CA LYS A 162 7.75 -11.88 22.45
C LYS A 162 8.55 -10.93 23.32
N ILE A 163 8.43 -9.62 23.13
CA ILE A 163 9.17 -8.63 23.95
C ILE A 163 8.66 -8.66 25.39
N ILE A 164 7.36 -8.50 25.59
CA ILE A 164 6.79 -8.45 26.94
C ILE A 164 7.00 -9.79 27.66
N GLY A 165 6.71 -10.90 26.99
CA GLY A 165 6.88 -12.25 27.55
C GLY A 165 8.33 -12.55 27.93
N SER A 166 9.30 -12.19 27.08
CA SER A 166 10.72 -12.33 27.40
C SER A 166 11.09 -11.56 28.66
N PHE A 167 10.69 -10.28 28.77
CA PHE A 167 10.99 -9.50 29.96
C PHE A 167 10.28 -10.00 31.20
N VAL A 168 9.03 -10.48 31.13
CA VAL A 168 8.34 -11.12 32.25
C VAL A 168 9.20 -12.28 32.79
N PHE A 169 9.66 -13.19 31.92
CA PHE A 169 10.48 -14.30 32.33
C PHE A 169 11.87 -13.87 32.83
N LEU A 170 12.52 -12.90 32.21
CA LEU A 170 13.81 -12.38 32.70
C LEU A 170 13.68 -11.78 34.10
N PHE A 171 12.61 -11.01 34.36
CA PHE A 171 12.34 -10.47 35.71
C PHE A 171 12.02 -11.57 36.74
N MET A 172 11.34 -12.65 36.31
CA MET A 172 11.09 -13.81 37.19
C MET A 172 12.37 -14.60 37.53
N ILE A 173 13.35 -14.62 36.61
CA ILE A 173 14.63 -15.31 36.81
C ILE A 173 15.50 -14.47 37.75
N ASN A 174 15.81 -13.24 37.38
CA ASN A 174 16.64 -12.34 38.23
C ASN A 174 16.39 -10.87 37.91
N ARG A 175 15.74 -10.16 38.84
CA ARG A 175 15.40 -8.72 38.65
C ARG A 175 16.63 -7.83 38.50
N LYS A 176 17.75 -8.16 39.20
CA LYS A 176 18.96 -7.32 39.17
C LYS A 176 19.64 -7.33 37.80
N LEU A 177 19.60 -8.43 37.08
CA LEU A 177 20.14 -8.54 35.75
C LEU A 177 19.12 -8.07 34.66
N ALA A 178 17.82 -8.25 34.89
CA ALA A 178 16.79 -7.82 33.93
C ALA A 178 16.71 -6.29 33.75
N VAL A 179 16.92 -5.51 34.84
CA VAL A 179 16.85 -4.03 34.78
C VAL A 179 17.90 -3.42 33.85
N PRO A 180 19.21 -3.74 33.97
CA PRO A 180 20.21 -3.24 33.01
C PRO A 180 19.89 -3.59 31.55
N LEU A 181 19.36 -4.80 31.28
CA LEU A 181 18.98 -5.18 29.94
C LEU A 181 17.80 -4.35 29.43
N LEU A 182 16.79 -4.09 30.25
CA LEU A 182 15.68 -3.22 29.91
C LEU A 182 16.15 -1.79 29.56
N VAL A 183 17.10 -1.26 30.31
CA VAL A 183 17.71 0.03 30.00
C VAL A 183 18.44 0.02 28.67
N LEU A 184 19.20 -1.05 28.38
CA LEU A 184 19.87 -1.20 27.07
C LEU A 184 18.88 -1.31 25.93
N VAL A 185 17.79 -2.05 26.09
CA VAL A 185 16.70 -2.14 25.07
C VAL A 185 16.08 -0.77 24.84
N PHE A 186 15.85 0.02 25.91
CA PHE A 186 15.34 1.38 25.75
C PHE A 186 16.28 2.24 24.89
N PHE A 187 17.58 2.23 25.15
CA PHE A 187 18.56 2.95 24.33
C PHE A 187 18.66 2.40 22.90
N MET A 188 18.58 1.08 22.72
CA MET A 188 18.52 0.45 21.40
C MET A 188 17.31 0.93 20.59
N ILE A 189 16.13 0.97 21.19
CA ILE A 189 14.91 1.47 20.53
C ILE A 189 15.06 2.95 20.16
N LEU A 190 15.59 3.77 21.06
CA LEU A 190 15.82 5.20 20.80
C LEU A 190 16.81 5.41 19.65
N PHE A 191 17.92 4.67 19.65
CA PHE A 191 18.89 4.67 18.56
C PHE A 191 18.26 4.22 17.24
N SER A 192 17.57 3.07 17.25
CA SER A 192 16.92 2.50 16.06
C SER A 192 15.87 3.42 15.48
N TYR A 193 15.06 4.06 16.31
CA TYR A 193 14.08 5.05 15.89
C TYR A 193 14.73 6.28 15.24
N GLY A 194 15.81 6.79 15.82
CA GLY A 194 16.57 7.91 15.28
C GLY A 194 17.20 7.60 13.92
N GLN A 195 17.81 6.42 13.79
CA GLN A 195 18.42 5.98 12.54
C GLN A 195 17.38 5.66 11.46
N ASN A 196 16.26 5.05 11.82
CA ASN A 196 15.18 4.78 10.87
C ASN A 196 14.62 6.07 10.25
N ARG A 197 14.47 7.14 11.05
CA ARG A 197 14.04 8.45 10.50
C ARG A 197 15.04 9.03 9.49
N LYS A 198 16.35 8.88 9.75
CA LYS A 198 17.40 9.30 8.80
C LYS A 198 17.34 8.45 7.52
N MET A 199 17.22 7.13 7.67
CA MET A 199 17.13 6.19 6.57
C MET A 199 15.93 6.47 5.68
N GLN A 200 14.76 6.77 6.26
CA GLN A 200 13.58 7.18 5.49
C GLN A 200 13.80 8.46 4.68
N ALA A 201 14.49 9.46 5.26
CA ALA A 201 14.80 10.71 4.55
C ALA A 201 15.73 10.46 3.36
N THR A 202 16.80 9.67 3.54
CA THR A 202 17.72 9.31 2.45
C THR A 202 17.06 8.42 1.41
N PHE A 203 16.12 7.57 1.80
CA PHE A 203 15.35 6.73 0.88
C PHE A 203 14.42 7.56 -0.02
N LEU A 204 13.78 8.60 0.54
CA LEU A 204 12.96 9.53 -0.23
C LEU A 204 13.79 10.34 -1.23
N ASP A 205 14.97 10.82 -0.83
CA ASP A 205 15.91 11.50 -1.74
C ASP A 205 16.34 10.56 -2.87
N ASN A 206 16.67 9.31 -2.55
CA ASN A 206 17.04 8.31 -3.56
C ASN A 206 15.89 8.04 -4.56
N ARG A 207 14.64 7.96 -4.09
CA ARG A 207 13.47 7.85 -4.96
C ARG A 207 13.29 9.05 -5.88
N GLN A 208 13.57 10.26 -5.39
CA GLN A 208 13.50 11.47 -6.20
C GLN A 208 14.59 11.45 -7.28
N LYS A 209 15.83 11.08 -6.93
CA LYS A 209 16.93 11.01 -7.89
C LYS A 209 16.72 9.97 -8.98
N ILE A 210 16.13 8.80 -8.67
CA ILE A 210 15.77 7.82 -9.72
C ILE A 210 14.60 8.32 -10.58
N GLY A 211 13.67 9.11 -10.00
CA GLY A 211 12.63 9.81 -10.76
C GLY A 211 13.22 10.80 -11.75
N ASP A 212 14.20 11.61 -11.33
CA ASP A 212 14.93 12.56 -12.20
C ASP A 212 15.63 11.85 -13.36
N ILE A 213 16.26 10.69 -13.10
CA ILE A 213 16.88 9.83 -14.13
C ILE A 213 15.82 9.34 -15.12
N ASN A 214 14.70 8.80 -14.63
CA ASN A 214 13.64 8.25 -15.48
C ASN A 214 13.05 9.34 -16.39
N SER A 215 12.81 10.54 -15.87
CA SER A 215 12.33 11.67 -16.67
C SER A 215 13.35 12.06 -17.75
N SER A 216 14.64 12.20 -17.39
CA SER A 216 15.70 12.52 -18.34
C SER A 216 15.85 11.46 -19.44
N LEU A 217 15.77 10.17 -19.06
CA LEU A 217 15.80 9.07 -20.03
C LEU A 217 14.58 9.09 -20.95
N GLN A 218 13.40 9.30 -20.41
CA GLN A 218 12.17 9.38 -21.20
C GLN A 218 12.25 10.50 -22.23
N ASP A 219 12.70 11.69 -21.83
CA ASP A 219 12.85 12.83 -22.72
C ASP A 219 13.88 12.55 -23.83
N THR A 220 15.07 12.05 -23.45
CA THR A 220 16.15 11.74 -24.41
C THR A 220 15.75 10.63 -25.39
N LEU A 221 15.11 9.53 -24.90
CA LEU A 221 14.72 8.41 -25.74
C LEU A 221 13.52 8.75 -26.63
N ALA A 222 12.54 9.50 -26.13
CA ALA A 222 11.43 9.97 -26.94
C ALA A 222 11.89 10.94 -28.03
N GLY A 223 12.86 11.82 -27.68
CA GLY A 223 13.48 12.78 -28.58
C GLY A 223 14.72 12.26 -29.36
N ILE A 224 15.00 10.95 -29.37
CA ILE A 224 16.27 10.41 -29.90
C ILE A 224 16.56 10.81 -31.36
N ARG A 225 15.52 10.91 -32.19
CA ARG A 225 15.66 11.37 -33.58
C ARG A 225 16.16 12.81 -33.65
N VAL A 226 15.71 13.67 -32.74
CA VAL A 226 16.17 15.06 -32.63
C VAL A 226 17.62 15.11 -32.17
N VAL A 227 17.97 14.36 -31.12
CA VAL A 227 19.35 14.25 -30.61
C VAL A 227 20.29 13.86 -31.72
N GLN A 228 19.98 12.81 -32.48
CA GLN A 228 20.80 12.31 -33.57
C GLN A 228 20.81 13.25 -34.78
N SER A 229 19.70 13.92 -35.11
CA SER A 229 19.69 14.86 -36.24
C SER A 229 20.56 16.08 -36.04
N PHE A 230 20.81 16.46 -34.76
CA PHE A 230 21.73 17.55 -34.40
C PHE A 230 23.11 17.10 -33.92
N ALA A 231 23.40 15.78 -33.95
CA ALA A 231 24.63 15.17 -33.43
C ALA A 231 24.98 15.61 -31.99
N ASN A 232 23.94 15.67 -31.12
CA ASN A 232 24.05 16.17 -29.74
C ASN A 232 24.14 15.04 -28.69
N GLU A 233 24.51 13.82 -29.09
CA GLU A 233 24.60 12.65 -28.20
C GLU A 233 25.58 12.90 -27.03
N GLU A 234 26.63 13.66 -27.23
CA GLU A 234 27.59 13.95 -26.17
C GLU A 234 27.03 14.89 -25.11
N ILE A 235 26.11 15.78 -25.48
CA ILE A 235 25.41 16.65 -24.55
C ILE A 235 24.49 15.80 -23.65
N GLU A 236 23.74 14.89 -24.26
CA GLU A 236 22.83 14.02 -23.51
C GLU A 236 23.58 13.03 -22.61
N ARG A 237 24.73 12.50 -23.07
CA ARG A 237 25.62 11.67 -22.24
C ARG A 237 26.12 12.42 -21.01
N LYS A 238 26.48 13.70 -21.13
CA LYS A 238 26.91 14.53 -19.99
C LYS A 238 25.78 14.76 -19.00
N LYS A 239 24.58 15.06 -19.49
CA LYS A 239 23.40 15.21 -18.64
C LYS A 239 23.11 13.92 -17.86
N PHE A 240 23.07 12.79 -18.57
CA PHE A 240 22.83 11.48 -17.94
C PHE A 240 23.92 11.13 -16.93
N LYS A 241 25.19 11.33 -17.25
CA LYS A 241 26.31 11.09 -16.33
C LYS A 241 26.18 11.91 -15.04
N HIS A 242 25.74 13.15 -15.14
CA HIS A 242 25.50 14.01 -13.97
C HIS A 242 24.36 13.48 -13.10
N SER A 243 23.22 13.17 -13.69
CA SER A 243 22.06 12.62 -12.97
C SER A 243 22.37 11.26 -12.32
N ASN A 244 23.08 10.39 -13.04
CA ASN A 244 23.52 9.09 -12.54
C ASN A 244 24.53 9.20 -11.38
N HIS A 245 25.42 10.21 -11.42
CA HIS A 245 26.31 10.49 -10.30
C HIS A 245 25.55 10.98 -9.07
N ASN A 246 24.58 11.90 -9.22
CA ASN A 246 23.74 12.38 -8.12
C ASN A 246 22.94 11.25 -7.48
N PHE A 247 22.44 10.31 -8.28
CA PHE A 247 21.80 9.10 -7.79
C PHE A 247 22.75 8.21 -6.97
N LEU A 248 24.00 8.02 -7.46
CA LEU A 248 25.02 7.25 -6.73
C LEU A 248 25.33 7.89 -5.37
N VAL A 249 25.48 9.21 -5.30
CA VAL A 249 25.71 9.94 -4.04
C VAL A 249 24.53 9.76 -3.07
N SER A 250 23.31 9.83 -3.58
CA SER A 250 22.12 9.58 -2.77
C SER A 250 22.04 8.13 -2.27
N LYS A 251 22.44 7.16 -3.11
CA LYS A 251 22.55 5.74 -2.72
C LYS A 251 23.60 5.51 -1.64
N ASP A 252 24.77 6.14 -1.77
CA ASP A 252 25.83 6.07 -0.77
C ASP A 252 25.33 6.54 0.61
N ALA A 253 24.69 7.70 0.66
CA ALA A 253 24.09 8.23 1.88
C ALA A 253 23.05 7.26 2.49
N ASN A 254 22.24 6.61 1.64
CA ASN A 254 21.24 5.61 2.09
C ASN A 254 21.95 4.38 2.67
N TYR A 255 22.93 3.80 1.97
CA TYR A 255 23.65 2.63 2.45
C TYR A 255 24.48 2.91 3.70
N HIS A 256 25.03 4.13 3.84
CA HIS A 256 25.69 4.56 5.07
C HIS A 256 24.71 4.56 6.26
N CYS A 257 23.51 5.11 6.09
CA CYS A 257 22.47 5.07 7.14
C CYS A 257 22.04 3.64 7.46
N MET A 258 21.86 2.78 6.44
CA MET A 258 21.52 1.37 6.62
C MET A 258 22.62 0.60 7.36
N GLY A 259 23.90 0.79 6.96
CA GLY A 259 25.04 0.19 7.64
C GLY A 259 25.14 0.62 9.10
N THR A 260 24.93 1.92 9.38
CA THR A 260 24.92 2.45 10.75
C THR A 260 23.79 1.85 11.58
N PHE A 261 22.59 1.69 11.00
CA PHE A 261 21.44 1.06 11.67
C PHE A 261 21.74 -0.40 12.02
N MET A 262 22.23 -1.19 11.05
CA MET A 262 22.51 -2.61 11.25
C MET A 262 23.65 -2.83 12.25
N SER A 263 24.76 -2.10 12.08
CA SER A 263 25.91 -2.23 12.98
C SER A 263 25.61 -1.77 14.41
N GLY A 264 24.83 -0.70 14.57
CA GLY A 264 24.41 -0.21 15.88
C GLY A 264 23.50 -1.19 16.60
N ASN A 265 22.54 -1.80 15.91
CA ASN A 265 21.69 -2.85 16.48
C ASN A 265 22.50 -4.08 16.91
N LEU A 266 23.46 -4.52 16.07
CA LEU A 266 24.38 -5.60 16.42
C LEU A 266 25.25 -5.24 17.64
N PHE A 267 25.72 -4.00 17.74
CA PHE A 267 26.47 -3.51 18.91
C PHE A 267 25.63 -3.58 20.18
N PHE A 268 24.41 -3.09 20.19
CA PHE A 268 23.50 -3.18 21.34
C PHE A 268 23.24 -4.63 21.75
N GLN A 269 23.04 -5.52 20.75
CA GLN A 269 22.89 -6.96 21.00
C GLN A 269 24.14 -7.53 21.69
N GLY A 270 25.34 -7.23 21.17
CA GLY A 270 26.60 -7.65 21.77
C GLY A 270 26.78 -7.12 23.20
N LEU A 271 26.38 -5.85 23.42
CA LEU A 271 26.45 -5.24 24.77
C LEU A 271 25.47 -5.93 25.73
N MET A 272 24.30 -6.36 25.32
CA MET A 272 23.40 -7.14 26.15
C MET A 272 23.99 -8.50 26.53
N TYR A 273 24.65 -9.20 25.59
CA TYR A 273 25.35 -10.44 25.88
C TYR A 273 26.55 -10.21 26.84
N LEU A 274 27.32 -9.13 26.65
CA LEU A 274 28.42 -8.77 27.53
C LEU A 274 27.91 -8.50 28.94
N VAL A 275 26.86 -7.68 29.09
CA VAL A 275 26.27 -7.39 30.43
C VAL A 275 25.72 -8.68 31.04
N THR A 276 25.10 -9.54 30.28
CA THR A 276 24.58 -10.83 30.75
C THR A 276 25.75 -11.69 31.28
N LEU A 277 26.85 -11.79 30.56
CA LEU A 277 27.96 -12.63 30.93
C LEU A 277 28.72 -12.05 32.14
N VAL A 278 29.08 -10.76 32.09
CA VAL A 278 29.93 -10.12 33.14
C VAL A 278 29.15 -9.89 34.42
N PHE A 279 27.99 -9.21 34.32
CA PHE A 279 27.18 -8.90 35.50
C PHE A 279 26.46 -10.14 36.03
N GLY A 280 25.99 -11.04 35.14
CA GLY A 280 25.45 -12.33 35.52
C GLY A 280 26.48 -13.22 36.21
N GLY A 281 27.72 -13.27 35.69
CA GLY A 281 28.85 -13.94 36.36
C GLY A 281 29.15 -13.39 37.77
N PHE A 282 29.10 -12.05 37.93
CA PHE A 282 29.21 -11.42 39.25
C PHE A 282 28.08 -11.84 40.20
N LEU A 283 26.85 -11.90 39.72
CA LEU A 283 25.69 -12.37 40.50
C LEU A 283 25.83 -13.85 40.90
N ILE A 284 26.38 -14.71 40.03
CA ILE A 284 26.66 -16.11 40.32
C ILE A 284 27.75 -16.20 41.44
N ALA A 285 28.83 -15.47 41.29
CA ALA A 285 29.91 -15.44 42.33
C ALA A 285 29.37 -15.01 43.67
N LYS A 286 28.33 -14.19 43.75
CA LYS A 286 27.64 -13.80 44.99
C LYS A 286 26.52 -14.77 45.42
N GLY A 287 26.31 -15.90 44.74
CA GLY A 287 25.26 -16.85 45.05
C GLY A 287 23.83 -16.34 44.78
N GLN A 288 23.68 -15.26 43.99
CA GLN A 288 22.39 -14.63 43.69
C GLN A 288 21.77 -15.05 42.36
N MET A 289 22.46 -15.91 41.61
CA MET A 289 22.05 -16.43 40.32
C MET A 289 22.72 -17.78 40.05
N GLU A 290 22.10 -18.65 39.32
CA GLU A 290 22.69 -19.94 38.94
C GLU A 290 23.26 -19.88 37.52
N VAL A 291 24.23 -20.77 37.20
CA VAL A 291 24.88 -20.83 35.90
C VAL A 291 23.86 -21.09 34.76
N ALA A 292 22.88 -21.97 35.01
CA ALA A 292 21.82 -22.28 34.06
C ALA A 292 21.01 -21.03 33.69
N ASP A 293 20.86 -20.05 34.55
CA ASP A 293 20.11 -18.82 34.26
C ASP A 293 20.79 -17.94 33.21
N LEU A 294 22.14 -17.97 33.07
CA LEU A 294 22.86 -17.25 32.03
C LEU A 294 22.44 -17.72 30.62
N ALA A 295 22.32 -19.02 30.44
CA ALA A 295 21.87 -19.59 29.14
C ALA A 295 20.45 -19.12 28.80
N MET A 296 19.56 -19.03 29.81
CA MET A 296 18.19 -18.52 29.61
C MET A 296 18.19 -17.04 29.19
N TYR A 297 19.01 -16.22 29.82
CA TYR A 297 19.16 -14.81 29.44
C TYR A 297 19.61 -14.69 27.97
N ALA A 298 20.61 -15.48 27.56
CA ALA A 298 21.09 -15.49 26.19
C ALA A 298 20.00 -15.89 25.18
N LEU A 299 19.20 -16.91 25.51
CA LEU A 299 18.08 -17.34 24.67
C LEU A 299 16.98 -16.27 24.56
N TYR A 300 16.57 -15.66 25.68
CA TYR A 300 15.56 -14.60 25.65
C TYR A 300 16.04 -13.35 24.91
N ILE A 301 17.31 -12.98 25.00
CA ILE A 301 17.89 -11.92 24.18
C ILE A 301 17.68 -12.22 22.70
N GLY A 302 17.95 -13.45 22.25
CA GLY A 302 17.70 -13.89 20.88
C GLY A 302 16.23 -13.80 20.47
N ILE A 303 15.30 -14.09 21.38
CA ILE A 303 13.87 -14.08 21.12
C ILE A 303 13.30 -12.66 20.92
N PHE A 304 13.73 -11.66 21.73
CA PHE A 304 13.15 -10.32 21.66
C PHE A 304 13.87 -9.35 20.72
N ILE A 305 15.09 -9.63 20.27
CA ILE A 305 15.83 -8.71 19.40
C ILE A 305 15.20 -8.58 18.01
N SER A 306 14.90 -9.70 17.35
CA SER A 306 14.27 -9.71 16.03
C SER A 306 12.93 -8.94 16.03
N PRO A 307 12.00 -9.17 16.97
CA PRO A 307 10.80 -8.34 17.11
C PRO A 307 11.03 -6.83 17.18
N ILE A 308 12.09 -6.37 17.86
CA ILE A 308 12.40 -4.93 17.93
C ILE A 308 12.76 -4.39 16.54
N GLN A 309 13.52 -5.13 15.75
CA GLN A 309 13.87 -4.76 14.38
C GLN A 309 12.61 -4.73 13.48
N ILE A 310 11.77 -5.76 13.57
CA ILE A 310 10.51 -5.84 12.84
C ILE A 310 9.59 -4.65 13.13
N LEU A 311 9.48 -4.21 14.41
CA LEU A 311 8.68 -3.03 14.77
C LEU A 311 9.18 -1.73 14.12
N VAL A 312 10.48 -1.62 13.87
CA VAL A 312 11.06 -0.48 13.17
C VAL A 312 10.70 -0.51 11.68
N GLU A 313 10.82 -1.67 11.03
CA GLU A 313 10.48 -1.88 9.62
C GLU A 313 8.97 -1.73 9.37
N LEU A 314 8.15 -2.17 10.32
CA LEU A 314 6.70 -2.04 10.29
C LEU A 314 6.25 -0.58 10.10
N THR A 315 7.02 0.39 10.60
CA THR A 315 6.71 1.82 10.44
C THR A 315 6.66 2.22 8.96
N GLU A 316 7.57 1.73 8.13
CA GLU A 316 7.61 2.03 6.70
C GLU A 316 6.44 1.36 5.98
N MET A 317 6.20 0.08 6.24
CA MET A 317 5.08 -0.68 5.67
C MET A 317 3.74 -0.01 5.97
N MET A 318 3.52 0.39 7.23
CA MET A 318 2.31 1.11 7.64
C MET A 318 2.16 2.46 6.94
N GLN A 319 3.25 3.19 6.68
CA GLN A 319 3.19 4.45 5.95
C GLN A 319 2.83 4.25 4.48
N LYS A 320 3.42 3.26 3.80
CA LYS A 320 3.12 2.91 2.41
C LYS A 320 1.66 2.48 2.27
N GLY A 321 1.21 1.51 3.06
CA GLY A 321 -0.15 0.99 3.01
C GLY A 321 -1.21 2.05 3.33
N LEU A 322 -1.01 2.86 4.39
CA LEU A 322 -1.93 3.97 4.71
C LEU A 322 -1.94 5.06 3.64
N SER A 323 -0.81 5.31 2.96
CA SER A 323 -0.75 6.26 1.85
C SER A 323 -1.47 5.72 0.62
N GLY A 324 -1.28 4.45 0.29
CA GLY A 324 -2.02 3.74 -0.76
C GLY A 324 -3.53 3.77 -0.48
N PHE A 325 -3.93 3.45 0.75
CA PHE A 325 -5.34 3.46 1.14
C PHE A 325 -5.98 4.86 1.05
N ARG A 326 -5.24 5.93 1.34
CA ARG A 326 -5.73 7.31 1.11
C ARG A 326 -6.01 7.58 -0.36
N ARG A 327 -5.10 7.15 -1.26
CA ARG A 327 -5.30 7.32 -2.70
C ARG A 327 -6.45 6.47 -3.23
N PHE A 328 -6.60 5.26 -2.70
CA PHE A 328 -7.75 4.40 -2.95
C PHE A 328 -9.07 5.09 -2.54
N LEU A 329 -9.17 5.56 -1.29
CA LEU A 329 -10.37 6.27 -0.80
C LEU A 329 -10.65 7.53 -1.61
N ALA A 330 -9.62 8.29 -1.99
CA ALA A 330 -9.80 9.50 -2.79
C ALA A 330 -10.48 9.22 -4.14
N VAL A 331 -10.26 8.04 -4.70
CA VAL A 331 -10.97 7.63 -5.93
C VAL A 331 -12.37 7.14 -5.61
N VAL A 332 -12.51 6.18 -4.70
CA VAL A 332 -13.80 5.53 -4.38
C VAL A 332 -14.83 6.53 -3.81
N GLU A 333 -14.37 7.60 -3.17
CA GLU A 333 -15.21 8.67 -2.63
C GLU A 333 -15.46 9.82 -3.65
N THR A 334 -14.90 9.76 -4.86
CA THR A 334 -15.21 10.71 -5.92
C THR A 334 -16.59 10.41 -6.47
N GLU A 335 -17.51 11.35 -6.36
CA GLU A 335 -18.84 11.21 -6.95
C GLU A 335 -18.76 11.43 -8.47
N PRO A 336 -19.37 10.55 -9.30
CA PRO A 336 -19.46 10.79 -10.73
C PRO A 336 -20.27 12.07 -11.01
N ASP A 337 -19.74 12.98 -11.84
CA ASP A 337 -20.41 14.24 -12.20
C ASP A 337 -21.67 13.98 -13.04
N ILE A 338 -21.67 12.88 -13.81
CA ILE A 338 -22.76 12.53 -14.74
C ILE A 338 -23.39 11.22 -14.30
N VAL A 339 -24.62 11.33 -13.83
CA VAL A 339 -25.46 10.19 -13.40
C VAL A 339 -26.85 10.31 -13.95
N ASP A 340 -27.57 9.21 -14.01
CA ASP A 340 -28.99 9.22 -14.37
C ASP A 340 -29.79 9.94 -13.29
N GLN A 341 -30.72 10.82 -13.72
CA GLN A 341 -31.67 11.44 -12.81
C GLN A 341 -32.63 10.37 -12.25
N LYS A 342 -33.17 10.57 -11.06
CA LYS A 342 -34.07 9.59 -10.41
C LYS A 342 -35.31 9.24 -11.23
N ASP A 343 -35.73 10.15 -12.09
CA ASP A 343 -36.90 10.06 -12.97
C ASP A 343 -36.51 9.92 -14.45
N ALA A 344 -35.22 9.64 -14.73
CA ALA A 344 -34.73 9.40 -16.10
C ALA A 344 -35.48 8.25 -16.75
N LYS A 345 -35.89 8.47 -18.03
CA LYS A 345 -36.67 7.52 -18.83
C LYS A 345 -35.81 6.94 -19.94
N PRO A 346 -36.02 5.68 -20.32
CA PRO A 346 -35.33 5.11 -21.47
C PRO A 346 -35.77 5.79 -22.77
N LEU A 347 -34.81 5.90 -23.70
CA LEU A 347 -35.07 6.37 -25.08
C LEU A 347 -35.46 5.17 -25.93
N GLU A 348 -36.77 4.88 -26.03
CA GLU A 348 -37.28 3.66 -26.69
C GLU A 348 -37.30 3.77 -28.23
N GLN A 349 -37.90 4.84 -28.74
CA GLN A 349 -38.03 5.09 -30.20
C GLN A 349 -37.28 6.38 -30.54
N VAL A 350 -36.48 6.33 -31.60
CA VAL A 350 -35.68 7.46 -32.08
C VAL A 350 -36.03 7.74 -33.55
N GLN A 351 -36.52 8.96 -33.83
CA GLN A 351 -36.65 9.47 -35.18
C GLN A 351 -35.34 10.10 -35.65
N GLY A 352 -34.57 10.68 -34.71
CA GLY A 352 -33.23 11.20 -34.93
C GLY A 352 -33.17 12.70 -35.19
N THR A 353 -34.18 13.46 -34.75
CA THR A 353 -34.09 14.92 -34.73
C THR A 353 -33.26 15.36 -33.54
N VAL A 354 -32.26 16.21 -33.76
CA VAL A 354 -31.37 16.72 -32.69
C VAL A 354 -31.44 18.25 -32.66
N ASP A 355 -31.74 18.81 -31.51
CA ASP A 355 -31.80 20.25 -31.28
C ASP A 355 -30.76 20.68 -30.25
N TYR A 356 -29.92 21.65 -30.59
CA TYR A 356 -29.07 22.40 -29.68
C TYR A 356 -29.75 23.73 -29.44
N GLU A 357 -30.04 24.05 -28.14
CA GLU A 357 -30.74 25.29 -27.77
C GLU A 357 -29.92 26.08 -26.78
N ASN A 358 -29.35 27.20 -27.26
CA ASN A 358 -28.54 28.13 -26.48
C ASN A 358 -27.41 27.46 -25.70
N VAL A 359 -26.76 26.45 -26.32
CA VAL A 359 -25.74 25.61 -25.66
C VAL A 359 -24.46 26.39 -25.43
N SER A 360 -24.07 26.47 -24.16
CA SER A 360 -22.76 26.97 -23.71
C SER A 360 -22.03 25.87 -22.95
N PHE A 361 -20.71 25.82 -23.14
CA PHE A 361 -19.88 24.80 -22.50
C PHE A 361 -18.44 25.26 -22.30
N HIS A 362 -17.86 24.91 -21.16
CA HIS A 362 -16.42 24.94 -20.87
C HIS A 362 -15.99 23.64 -20.21
N TYR A 363 -14.72 23.23 -20.37
CA TYR A 363 -14.15 22.11 -19.64
C TYR A 363 -13.86 22.49 -18.18
N SER A 364 -13.84 21.50 -17.29
CA SER A 364 -13.72 21.70 -15.84
C SER A 364 -12.38 22.30 -15.37
N ASP A 365 -11.35 22.26 -16.22
CA ASP A 365 -9.99 22.76 -15.95
C ASP A 365 -9.76 24.21 -16.44
N ASP A 366 -10.68 24.76 -17.22
CA ASP A 366 -10.57 26.12 -17.76
C ASP A 366 -11.97 26.78 -17.85
N ASP A 367 -12.13 27.95 -17.26
CA ASP A 367 -13.36 28.75 -17.34
C ASP A 367 -13.60 29.38 -18.72
N THR A 368 -12.70 29.15 -19.69
CA THR A 368 -12.83 29.67 -21.05
C THR A 368 -13.93 28.90 -21.79
N LEU A 369 -14.95 29.64 -22.26
CA LEU A 369 -16.04 29.08 -23.01
C LEU A 369 -15.55 28.51 -24.36
N VAL A 370 -15.74 27.22 -24.55
CA VAL A 370 -15.49 26.53 -25.84
C VAL A 370 -16.68 26.68 -26.77
N LEU A 371 -17.89 26.66 -26.21
CA LEU A 371 -19.13 26.95 -26.89
C LEU A 371 -19.86 28.06 -26.17
N SER A 372 -20.38 29.04 -26.93
CA SER A 372 -21.11 30.19 -26.39
C SER A 372 -22.40 30.34 -27.19
N ASP A 373 -23.54 30.10 -26.55
CA ASP A 373 -24.91 30.32 -27.09
C ASP A 373 -25.15 29.69 -28.44
N VAL A 374 -24.73 28.43 -28.63
CA VAL A 374 -24.83 27.66 -29.90
C VAL A 374 -26.23 27.10 -30.03
N SER A 375 -26.92 27.45 -31.12
CA SER A 375 -28.26 26.94 -31.44
C SER A 375 -28.32 26.48 -32.86
N PHE A 376 -28.73 25.21 -33.09
CA PHE A 376 -29.01 24.65 -34.42
C PHE A 376 -29.87 23.40 -34.30
N ARG A 377 -30.47 23.01 -35.41
CA ARG A 377 -31.31 21.81 -35.53
C ARG A 377 -30.81 20.91 -36.63
N ILE A 378 -30.78 19.61 -36.35
CA ILE A 378 -30.55 18.53 -37.32
C ILE A 378 -31.85 17.75 -37.48
N GLU A 379 -32.43 17.78 -38.65
CA GLU A 379 -33.65 17.02 -38.94
C GLU A 379 -33.37 15.52 -39.12
N ALA A 380 -34.33 14.70 -38.77
CA ALA A 380 -34.26 13.26 -38.95
C ALA A 380 -33.85 12.84 -40.38
N GLY A 381 -32.88 11.93 -40.45
CA GLY A 381 -32.38 11.40 -41.77
C GLY A 381 -31.47 12.37 -42.52
N LYS A 382 -31.15 13.54 -42.00
CA LYS A 382 -30.21 14.50 -42.61
C LYS A 382 -28.78 14.30 -42.14
N SER A 383 -27.83 14.59 -43.03
CA SER A 383 -26.41 14.68 -42.70
C SER A 383 -26.00 16.15 -42.59
N VAL A 384 -25.27 16.48 -41.50
CA VAL A 384 -24.75 17.82 -41.24
C VAL A 384 -23.23 17.76 -41.07
N ALA A 385 -22.52 18.70 -41.69
CA ALA A 385 -21.09 18.86 -41.52
C ALA A 385 -20.79 20.10 -40.64
N LEU A 386 -19.99 19.91 -39.58
CA LEU A 386 -19.48 21.00 -38.79
C LEU A 386 -18.13 21.45 -39.36
N VAL A 387 -18.08 22.71 -39.83
CA VAL A 387 -16.90 23.30 -40.47
C VAL A 387 -16.36 24.46 -39.66
N GLY A 388 -15.05 24.57 -39.54
CA GLY A 388 -14.39 25.65 -38.81
C GLY A 388 -12.93 25.35 -38.53
N PRO A 389 -12.16 26.35 -38.07
CA PRO A 389 -10.74 26.18 -37.71
C PRO A 389 -10.54 25.18 -36.57
N SER A 390 -9.29 24.71 -36.35
CA SER A 390 -8.97 23.91 -35.18
C SER A 390 -9.28 24.68 -33.90
N GLY A 391 -9.84 24.01 -32.89
CA GLY A 391 -10.23 24.65 -31.62
C GLY A 391 -11.63 25.33 -31.64
N SER A 392 -12.38 25.29 -32.75
CA SER A 392 -13.72 25.91 -32.83
C SER A 392 -14.85 25.12 -32.16
N GLY A 393 -14.57 24.11 -31.34
CA GLY A 393 -15.57 23.36 -30.58
C GLY A 393 -16.29 22.22 -31.34
N LYS A 394 -15.88 21.86 -32.58
CA LYS A 394 -16.54 20.78 -33.36
C LYS A 394 -16.58 19.44 -32.65
N THR A 395 -15.44 18.99 -32.10
CA THR A 395 -15.34 17.74 -31.35
C THR A 395 -16.16 17.82 -30.06
N THR A 396 -16.16 18.99 -29.41
CA THR A 396 -16.95 19.23 -28.20
C THR A 396 -18.45 19.07 -28.45
N ILE A 397 -18.97 19.63 -29.55
CA ILE A 397 -20.38 19.43 -29.96
C ILE A 397 -20.68 17.92 -30.07
N CYS A 398 -19.84 17.16 -30.77
CA CYS A 398 -20.03 15.70 -30.88
C CYS A 398 -19.96 14.95 -29.56
N SER A 399 -19.13 15.43 -28.61
CA SER A 399 -18.96 14.80 -27.29
C SER A 399 -20.09 15.11 -26.31
N LEU A 400 -20.81 16.22 -26.51
CA LEU A 400 -21.95 16.60 -25.68
C LEU A 400 -23.20 15.77 -25.98
N LEU A 401 -23.40 15.32 -27.24
CA LEU A 401 -24.58 14.58 -27.62
C LEU A 401 -24.73 13.22 -26.88
N PRO A 402 -23.70 12.37 -26.76
CA PRO A 402 -23.76 11.15 -25.95
C PRO A 402 -23.65 11.42 -24.43
N ARG A 403 -23.73 12.69 -24.03
CA ARG A 403 -23.62 13.13 -22.65
C ARG A 403 -22.34 12.63 -21.98
N PHE A 404 -21.20 12.83 -22.64
CA PHE A 404 -19.88 12.61 -21.99
C PHE A 404 -19.54 13.74 -21.03
N TYR A 405 -20.13 14.91 -21.29
CA TYR A 405 -20.12 16.09 -20.43
C TYR A 405 -21.53 16.68 -20.43
N ASP A 406 -21.92 17.34 -19.33
CA ASP A 406 -23.15 18.13 -19.28
C ASP A 406 -22.87 19.57 -19.74
N VAL A 407 -23.82 20.18 -20.44
CA VAL A 407 -23.72 21.57 -20.87
C VAL A 407 -23.71 22.52 -19.65
N THR A 408 -22.95 23.62 -19.71
CA THR A 408 -22.94 24.65 -18.66
C THR A 408 -24.09 25.64 -18.82
N GLY A 409 -24.67 25.74 -20.00
CA GLY A 409 -25.86 26.55 -20.29
C GLY A 409 -26.66 25.95 -21.46
N GLY A 410 -27.94 26.23 -21.51
CA GLY A 410 -28.83 25.70 -22.54
C GLY A 410 -29.18 24.20 -22.35
N ARG A 411 -29.57 23.57 -23.46
CA ARG A 411 -29.97 22.15 -23.48
C ARG A 411 -29.76 21.51 -24.85
N ILE A 412 -29.65 20.18 -24.84
CA ILE A 412 -29.61 19.36 -26.07
C ILE A 412 -30.79 18.41 -26.01
N LEU A 413 -31.55 18.35 -27.09
CA LEU A 413 -32.74 17.53 -27.20
C LEU A 413 -32.55 16.48 -28.30
N ILE A 414 -33.10 15.28 -28.08
CA ILE A 414 -33.30 14.25 -29.09
C ILE A 414 -34.80 13.98 -29.20
N ASP A 415 -35.38 14.21 -30.38
CA ASP A 415 -36.82 14.10 -30.64
C ASP A 415 -37.66 14.90 -29.60
N GLY A 416 -37.19 16.11 -29.25
CA GLY A 416 -37.83 17.01 -28.28
C GLY A 416 -37.63 16.64 -26.80
N LYS A 417 -36.86 15.59 -26.48
CA LYS A 417 -36.56 15.17 -25.10
C LYS A 417 -35.16 15.62 -24.73
N ASP A 418 -35.04 16.30 -23.57
CA ASP A 418 -33.70 16.69 -23.03
C ASP A 418 -32.88 15.43 -22.69
N ILE A 419 -31.66 15.36 -23.20
CA ILE A 419 -30.73 14.23 -22.96
C ILE A 419 -30.46 13.98 -21.49
N ARG A 420 -30.59 15.00 -20.62
CA ARG A 420 -30.41 14.85 -19.15
C ARG A 420 -31.57 14.10 -18.49
N SER A 421 -32.75 14.06 -19.14
CA SER A 421 -33.92 13.31 -18.67
C SER A 421 -33.97 11.86 -19.14
N LEU A 422 -32.96 11.45 -19.92
CA LEU A 422 -32.85 10.08 -20.48
C LEU A 422 -31.83 9.28 -19.67
N THR A 423 -32.00 7.94 -19.63
CA THR A 423 -30.96 7.07 -19.06
C THR A 423 -29.74 7.03 -19.98
N LEU A 424 -28.55 7.12 -19.42
CA LEU A 424 -27.28 7.14 -20.17
C LEU A 424 -27.12 5.91 -21.07
N GLU A 425 -27.51 4.74 -20.57
CA GLU A 425 -27.46 3.49 -21.31
C GLU A 425 -28.34 3.56 -22.56
N SER A 426 -29.61 3.97 -22.42
CA SER A 426 -30.53 4.05 -23.57
C SER A 426 -30.12 5.12 -24.59
N LEU A 427 -29.57 6.25 -24.11
CA LEU A 427 -29.05 7.33 -24.93
C LEU A 427 -27.87 6.82 -25.79
N ARG A 428 -26.85 6.29 -25.12
CA ARG A 428 -25.59 5.83 -25.76
C ARG A 428 -25.80 4.66 -26.71
N ASN A 429 -26.72 3.74 -26.40
CA ASN A 429 -27.08 2.62 -27.25
C ASN A 429 -27.75 3.06 -28.58
N ARG A 430 -28.18 4.31 -28.72
CA ARG A 430 -28.77 4.87 -29.94
C ARG A 430 -27.84 5.77 -30.73
N ILE A 431 -26.62 5.99 -30.22
CA ILE A 431 -25.62 6.87 -30.84
C ILE A 431 -24.41 6.03 -31.24
N GLY A 432 -24.10 6.00 -32.52
CA GLY A 432 -22.82 5.47 -33.02
C GLY A 432 -21.78 6.59 -33.09
N LEU A 433 -20.63 6.45 -32.42
CA LEU A 433 -19.54 7.40 -32.49
C LEU A 433 -18.34 6.79 -33.22
N VAL A 434 -17.87 7.47 -34.27
CA VAL A 434 -16.62 7.13 -34.95
C VAL A 434 -15.57 8.15 -34.52
N GLN A 435 -14.58 7.69 -33.77
CA GLN A 435 -13.49 8.54 -33.29
C GLN A 435 -12.40 8.73 -34.36
N GLN A 436 -11.67 9.82 -34.27
CA GLN A 436 -10.57 10.11 -35.17
C GLN A 436 -9.40 9.13 -34.93
N ASP A 437 -9.07 8.86 -33.67
CA ASP A 437 -8.08 7.86 -33.26
C ASP A 437 -8.79 6.58 -32.86
N VAL A 438 -8.57 5.50 -33.63
CA VAL A 438 -9.18 4.20 -33.38
C VAL A 438 -8.39 3.47 -32.28
N TYR A 439 -9.06 3.15 -31.18
CA TYR A 439 -8.52 2.30 -30.14
C TYR A 439 -8.88 0.84 -30.40
N LEU A 440 -7.88 -0.05 -30.36
CA LEU A 440 -8.07 -1.49 -30.50
C LEU A 440 -7.79 -2.17 -29.15
N PHE A 441 -8.79 -2.86 -28.64
CA PHE A 441 -8.64 -3.68 -27.44
C PHE A 441 -7.82 -4.93 -27.74
N CYS A 442 -7.09 -5.41 -26.72
CA CYS A 442 -6.42 -6.70 -26.80
C CYS A 442 -7.46 -7.82 -26.96
N GLY A 443 -7.41 -8.54 -28.08
CA GLY A 443 -8.37 -9.57 -28.45
C GLY A 443 -8.39 -9.83 -29.95
N SER A 444 -9.36 -10.58 -30.43
CA SER A 444 -9.54 -10.86 -31.85
C SER A 444 -10.12 -9.65 -32.62
N ILE A 445 -9.92 -9.62 -33.91
CA ILE A 445 -10.56 -8.63 -34.81
C ILE A 445 -12.09 -8.69 -34.68
N ARG A 446 -12.65 -9.91 -34.56
CA ARG A 446 -14.07 -10.12 -34.36
C ARG A 446 -14.60 -9.45 -33.09
N GLU A 447 -13.93 -9.64 -31.95
CA GLU A 447 -14.31 -9.03 -30.69
C GLU A 447 -14.24 -7.51 -30.74
N ASN A 448 -13.22 -6.95 -31.41
CA ASN A 448 -13.12 -5.50 -31.61
C ASN A 448 -14.24 -4.94 -32.49
N ILE A 449 -14.63 -5.65 -33.58
CA ILE A 449 -15.73 -5.23 -34.45
C ILE A 449 -17.07 -5.37 -33.72
N ALA A 450 -17.28 -6.46 -32.99
CA ALA A 450 -18.51 -6.73 -32.26
C ALA A 450 -18.63 -6.02 -30.93
N TYR A 451 -17.65 -5.18 -30.54
CA TYR A 451 -17.57 -4.57 -29.20
C TYR A 451 -18.84 -3.81 -28.78
N GLY A 452 -19.47 -3.12 -29.73
CA GLY A 452 -20.74 -2.40 -29.49
C GLY A 452 -21.98 -3.30 -29.44
N LYS A 453 -21.87 -4.57 -29.85
CA LYS A 453 -22.96 -5.56 -29.85
C LYS A 453 -22.34 -6.96 -29.81
N PRO A 454 -21.89 -7.41 -28.60
CA PRO A 454 -21.13 -8.65 -28.45
C PRO A 454 -21.95 -9.93 -28.64
N ASP A 455 -23.31 -9.86 -28.58
CA ASP A 455 -24.26 -10.98 -28.71
C ASP A 455 -24.74 -11.21 -30.17
#